data_44ef7d96c2a961fe1c062e584aed686b
#
_entry.id   44ef7d96c2a961fe1c062e584aed686b
#
_cell.length_a   1.000
_cell.length_b   1.000
_cell.length_c   1.000
_cell.angle_alpha   90.00
_cell.angle_beta   90.00
_cell.angle_gamma   90.00
#
_symmetry.space_group_name_H-M   'P 1'
#
loop_
_entity.id
_entity.type
_entity.pdbx_description
1 polymer ?
#
loop_
_entity_poly.entity_id
_entity_poly.type
_entity_poly.pdbx_seq_one_letter_code
_entity_poly.pdbx_strand_id
1 'polypeptide(L)'
;TWDATAKTSGTIKFGGEKLKYDNSTYDDESGSTWEAAVKWAPRTYSTFNLSTAQAYSPGNDDSSAIDAQTTKLAWNHSWLERLSSDVSYSYTDNAYQGSDQQDYIDIVGVGLTYNMRRWLDIGVGYKYATSDSNFPDNSYNRNIYAINFKASL
;
A
#
# COMPACT_ATOMS: atom_id res chain seq x y z
N THR A 1 6.71 17.85 -4.73
CA THR A 1 7.70 17.42 -3.72
C THR A 1 8.16 18.65 -2.97
N TRP A 2 8.33 18.56 -1.68
CA TRP A 2 8.81 19.62 -0.81
C TRP A 2 9.67 19.05 0.31
N ASP A 3 10.65 19.83 0.77
CA ASP A 3 11.51 19.51 1.91
C ASP A 3 11.22 20.51 3.03
N ALA A 4 10.53 20.04 4.10
CA ALA A 4 10.23 20.90 5.25
C ALA A 4 11.47 21.07 6.13
N THR A 5 12.27 20.03 6.25
CA THR A 5 13.55 20.01 6.98
C THR A 5 14.47 18.97 6.37
N ALA A 6 15.76 18.94 6.77
CA ALA A 6 16.70 17.89 6.38
C ALA A 6 16.22 16.46 6.75
N LYS A 7 15.19 16.35 7.62
CA LYS A 7 14.65 15.07 8.12
C LYS A 7 13.22 14.79 7.70
N THR A 8 12.58 15.73 7.00
CA THR A 8 11.17 15.63 6.64
C THR A 8 10.98 16.12 5.22
N SER A 9 10.50 15.25 4.35
CA SER A 9 10.12 15.58 2.98
C SER A 9 8.71 15.10 2.68
N GLY A 10 8.06 15.71 1.70
CA GLY A 10 6.73 15.33 1.30
C GLY A 10 6.52 15.47 -0.21
N THR A 11 5.50 14.78 -0.68
CA THR A 11 5.05 14.82 -2.07
C THR A 11 3.54 14.90 -2.09
N ILE A 12 3.01 15.77 -2.94
CA ILE A 12 1.59 15.81 -3.26
C ILE A 12 1.47 15.77 -4.78
N LYS A 13 0.59 14.92 -5.27
CA LYS A 13 0.25 14.81 -6.69
C LYS A 13 -1.27 14.84 -6.83
N PHE A 14 -1.74 15.47 -7.89
CA PHE A 14 -3.14 15.49 -8.29
C PHE A 14 -3.21 15.13 -9.77
N GLY A 15 -4.22 14.37 -10.14
CA GLY A 15 -4.46 13.94 -11.51
C GLY A 15 -5.93 13.70 -11.76
N GLY A 16 -6.25 13.41 -13.03
CA GLY A 16 -7.54 12.92 -13.45
C GLY A 16 -7.32 11.63 -14.24
N GLU A 17 -8.18 10.67 -14.06
CA GLU A 17 -8.18 9.40 -14.78
C GLU A 17 -9.50 9.25 -15.51
N LYS A 18 -9.45 8.74 -16.74
CA LYS A 18 -10.63 8.48 -17.54
C LYS A 18 -10.55 7.05 -18.05
N LEU A 19 -11.53 6.23 -17.65
CA LEU A 19 -11.75 4.90 -18.16
C LEU A 19 -12.72 4.98 -19.33
N LYS A 20 -12.32 4.49 -20.48
CA LYS A 20 -13.15 4.37 -21.67
C LYS A 20 -13.39 2.90 -21.96
N TYR A 21 -14.64 2.54 -22.14
CA TYR A 21 -15.04 1.19 -22.50
C TYR A 21 -15.43 1.13 -23.98
N ASP A 22 -14.87 0.19 -24.73
CA ASP A 22 -15.25 -0.06 -26.13
C ASP A 22 -16.62 -0.75 -26.22
N ASN A 23 -17.15 -1.24 -25.11
CA ASN A 23 -18.45 -1.88 -25.03
C ASN A 23 -19.49 -0.90 -24.49
N SER A 24 -20.58 -0.69 -25.23
CA SER A 24 -21.70 0.20 -24.88
C SER A 24 -22.51 -0.22 -23.65
N THR A 25 -22.17 -1.34 -23.01
CA THR A 25 -22.82 -1.82 -21.77
C THR A 25 -22.35 -1.06 -20.54
N TYR A 26 -21.14 -0.46 -20.59
CA TYR A 26 -20.57 0.32 -19.51
C TYR A 26 -20.42 1.78 -19.94
N ASP A 27 -20.81 2.70 -19.08
CA ASP A 27 -20.58 4.12 -19.29
C ASP A 27 -19.09 4.46 -19.05
N ASP A 28 -18.60 5.46 -19.80
CA ASP A 28 -17.26 6.01 -19.58
C ASP A 28 -17.20 6.62 -18.17
N GLU A 29 -16.22 6.18 -17.36
CA GLU A 29 -16.01 6.67 -16.01
C GLU A 29 -14.85 7.66 -15.97
N SER A 30 -14.98 8.69 -15.15
CA SER A 30 -13.90 9.65 -14.91
C SER A 30 -13.84 10.01 -13.44
N GLY A 31 -12.64 10.06 -12.91
CA GLY A 31 -12.41 10.39 -11.51
C GLY A 31 -11.17 11.25 -11.30
N SER A 32 -11.12 11.90 -10.16
CA SER A 32 -9.93 12.57 -9.69
C SER A 32 -9.04 11.57 -8.96
N THR A 33 -7.74 11.61 -9.22
CA THR A 33 -6.74 10.85 -8.49
C THR A 33 -5.86 11.80 -7.71
N TRP A 34 -5.41 11.38 -6.54
CA TRP A 34 -4.47 12.14 -5.76
C TRP A 34 -3.58 11.23 -4.92
N GLU A 35 -2.39 11.73 -4.62
CA GLU A 35 -1.44 11.06 -3.74
C GLU A 35 -0.78 12.11 -2.84
N ALA A 36 -0.72 11.82 -1.56
CA ALA A 36 0.07 12.58 -0.59
C ALA A 36 0.97 11.63 0.19
N ALA A 37 2.24 11.99 0.32
CA ALA A 37 3.21 11.19 1.07
C ALA A 37 4.13 12.09 1.88
N VAL A 38 4.44 11.64 3.10
CA VAL A 38 5.39 12.26 4.01
C VAL A 38 6.40 11.22 4.46
N LYS A 39 7.67 11.55 4.32
CA LYS A 39 8.79 10.80 4.87
C LYS A 39 9.41 11.59 6.02
N TRP A 40 9.51 10.97 7.17
CA TRP A 40 10.15 11.53 8.35
C TRP A 40 11.26 10.61 8.85
N ALA A 41 12.50 11.12 8.84
CA ALA A 41 13.69 10.40 9.29
C ALA A 41 14.31 11.10 10.51
N PRO A 42 13.74 10.92 11.74
CA PRO A 42 14.24 11.57 12.95
C PRO A 42 15.69 11.20 13.25
N ARG A 43 16.09 10.01 12.83
CA ARG A 43 17.44 9.48 12.93
C ARG A 43 17.83 8.81 11.60
N THR A 44 19.13 8.70 11.31
CA THR A 44 19.64 8.06 10.10
C THR A 44 19.27 6.57 9.99
N TYR A 45 19.04 5.95 11.13
CA TYR A 45 18.67 4.53 11.26
C TYR A 45 17.18 4.27 11.45
N SER A 46 16.34 5.31 11.44
CA SER A 46 14.90 5.18 11.66
C SER A 46 14.12 6.11 10.73
N THR A 47 13.21 5.54 9.95
CA THR A 47 12.41 6.26 8.95
C THR A 47 10.95 5.86 9.06
N PHE A 48 10.09 6.86 9.09
CA PHE A 48 8.65 6.72 9.00
C PHE A 48 8.17 7.24 7.64
N ASN A 49 7.30 6.49 6.99
CA ASN A 49 6.64 6.88 5.75
C ASN A 49 5.14 6.79 5.96
N LEU A 50 4.44 7.89 5.76
CA LEU A 50 2.98 7.94 5.72
C LEU A 50 2.59 8.34 4.30
N SER A 51 1.70 7.59 3.70
CA SER A 51 1.14 7.94 2.39
C SER A 51 -0.36 7.67 2.37
N THR A 52 -1.06 8.47 1.61
CA THR A 52 -2.46 8.27 1.29
C THR A 52 -2.68 8.61 -0.17
N ALA A 53 -3.47 7.79 -0.85
CA ALA A 53 -3.74 7.95 -2.27
C ALA A 53 -5.16 7.50 -2.60
N GLN A 54 -5.74 8.13 -3.59
CA GLN A 54 -6.97 7.71 -4.25
C GLN A 54 -6.66 7.42 -5.71
N ALA A 55 -7.10 6.26 -6.17
CA ALA A 55 -6.91 5.81 -7.53
C ALA A 55 -8.18 5.11 -8.05
N TYR A 56 -8.42 5.25 -9.33
CA TYR A 56 -9.47 4.54 -10.04
C TYR A 56 -8.86 3.35 -10.77
N SER A 57 -9.57 2.24 -10.80
CA SER A 57 -9.20 1.06 -11.59
C SER A 57 -10.44 0.49 -12.27
N PRO A 58 -10.27 -0.28 -13.37
CA PRO A 58 -11.39 -0.97 -13.99
C PRO A 58 -12.13 -1.84 -12.98
N GLY A 59 -13.46 -1.81 -13.06
CA GLY A 59 -14.33 -2.62 -12.22
C GLY A 59 -14.27 -4.12 -12.56
N ASN A 60 -15.18 -4.85 -11.96
CA ASN A 60 -15.44 -6.26 -12.23
C ASN A 60 -16.76 -6.42 -13.00
N ASP A 61 -17.26 -7.65 -13.12
CA ASP A 61 -18.50 -7.94 -13.85
C ASP A 61 -19.74 -7.20 -13.32
N ASP A 62 -19.71 -6.78 -12.05
CA ASP A 62 -20.83 -6.11 -11.35
C ASP A 62 -20.61 -4.61 -11.16
N SER A 63 -19.46 -4.06 -11.58
CA SER A 63 -19.13 -2.65 -11.37
C SER A 63 -18.35 -2.06 -12.56
N SER A 64 -18.60 -0.77 -12.86
CA SER A 64 -17.91 -0.05 -13.93
C SER A 64 -16.48 0.33 -13.56
N ALA A 65 -16.27 0.74 -12.31
CA ALA A 65 -14.96 1.13 -11.80
C ALA A 65 -14.84 0.86 -10.29
N ILE A 66 -13.61 0.80 -9.79
CA ILE A 66 -13.30 0.72 -8.37
C ILE A 66 -12.58 2.01 -7.97
N ASP A 67 -13.16 2.76 -7.05
CA ASP A 67 -12.52 3.88 -6.38
C ASP A 67 -11.83 3.35 -5.12
N ALA A 68 -10.50 3.31 -5.14
CA ALA A 68 -9.69 2.79 -4.07
C ALA A 68 -8.97 3.92 -3.32
N GLN A 69 -9.31 4.13 -2.06
CA GLN A 69 -8.56 5.02 -1.17
C GLN A 69 -7.67 4.20 -0.24
N THR A 70 -6.36 4.36 -0.36
CA THR A 70 -5.39 3.61 0.44
C THR A 70 -4.56 4.54 1.30
N THR A 71 -4.50 4.25 2.59
CA THR A 71 -3.57 4.90 3.53
C THR A 71 -2.57 3.88 4.05
N LYS A 72 -1.27 4.22 4.01
CA LYS A 72 -0.17 3.34 4.45
C LYS A 72 0.73 4.06 5.43
N LEU A 73 1.08 3.37 6.49
CA LEU A 73 2.11 3.77 7.44
C LEU A 73 3.18 2.69 7.46
N ALA A 74 4.44 3.08 7.30
CA ALA A 74 5.57 2.17 7.39
C ALA A 74 6.68 2.76 8.27
N TRP A 75 7.25 1.93 9.10
CA TRP A 75 8.41 2.23 9.93
C TRP A 75 9.53 1.27 9.60
N ASN A 76 10.69 1.81 9.23
CA ASN A 76 11.91 1.05 8.97
C ASN A 76 12.94 1.44 10.02
N HIS A 77 13.56 0.46 10.65
CA HIS A 77 14.55 0.69 11.70
C HIS A 77 15.75 -0.24 11.57
N SER A 78 16.95 0.34 11.59
CA SER A 78 18.19 -0.42 11.64
C SER A 78 18.67 -0.49 13.07
N TRP A 79 18.56 -1.66 13.70
CA TRP A 79 18.97 -1.92 15.09
C TRP A 79 20.48 -1.99 15.21
N LEU A 80 21.12 -2.61 14.20
CA LEU A 80 22.54 -2.82 14.07
C LEU A 80 22.94 -2.58 12.61
N GLU A 81 24.23 -2.51 12.31
CA GLU A 81 24.73 -2.39 10.93
C GLU A 81 24.21 -3.50 9.99
N ARG A 82 23.86 -4.67 10.54
CA ARG A 82 23.44 -5.85 9.78
C ARG A 82 22.02 -6.31 10.09
N LEU A 83 21.31 -5.65 11.00
CA LEU A 83 19.98 -6.06 11.43
C LEU A 83 19.02 -4.90 11.31
N SER A 84 17.98 -5.08 10.50
CA SER A 84 16.90 -4.11 10.34
C SER A 84 15.54 -4.77 10.46
N SER A 85 14.54 -3.98 10.83
CA SER A 85 13.15 -4.38 10.83
C SER A 85 12.30 -3.38 10.06
N ASP A 86 11.19 -3.88 9.54
CA ASP A 86 10.12 -3.09 8.98
C ASP A 86 8.79 -3.45 9.64
N VAL A 87 7.99 -2.44 9.92
CA VAL A 87 6.60 -2.59 10.37
C VAL A 87 5.74 -1.74 9.46
N SER A 88 4.64 -2.29 9.00
CA SER A 88 3.72 -1.60 8.11
C SER A 88 2.27 -1.84 8.48
N TYR A 89 1.45 -0.83 8.25
CA TYR A 89 0.01 -0.90 8.28
C TYR A 89 -0.54 -0.26 7.02
N SER A 90 -1.51 -0.90 6.41
CA SER A 90 -2.23 -0.37 5.25
C SER A 90 -3.73 -0.56 5.46
N TYR A 91 -4.48 0.50 5.26
CA TYR A 91 -5.92 0.50 5.19
C TYR A 91 -6.36 0.91 3.79
N THR A 92 -7.26 0.14 3.18
CA THR A 92 -7.82 0.43 1.86
C THR A 92 -9.34 0.36 1.95
N ASP A 93 -9.99 1.40 1.45
CA ASP A 93 -11.42 1.47 1.22
C ASP A 93 -11.66 1.40 -0.29
N ASN A 94 -12.39 0.37 -0.75
CA ASN A 94 -12.75 0.16 -2.14
C ASN A 94 -14.26 0.37 -2.29
N ALA A 95 -14.64 1.41 -3.02
CA ALA A 95 -16.02 1.67 -3.41
C ALA A 95 -16.21 1.26 -4.89
N TYR A 96 -17.18 0.39 -5.14
CA TYR A 96 -17.47 -0.15 -6.46
C TYR A 96 -18.53 0.69 -7.15
N GLN A 97 -18.18 1.37 -8.24
CA GLN A 97 -19.10 2.24 -8.98
C GLN A 97 -20.11 1.40 -9.76
N GLY A 98 -21.38 1.77 -9.68
CA GLY A 98 -22.48 1.01 -10.27
C GLY A 98 -22.96 -0.18 -9.42
N SER A 99 -22.36 -0.41 -8.26
CA SER A 99 -22.72 -1.42 -7.28
C SER A 99 -22.75 -0.80 -5.88
N ASP A 100 -23.57 -1.33 -4.97
CA ASP A 100 -23.56 -0.95 -3.55
C ASP A 100 -22.44 -1.65 -2.76
N GLN A 101 -21.52 -2.35 -3.44
CA GLN A 101 -20.42 -3.05 -2.81
C GLN A 101 -19.37 -2.07 -2.27
N GLN A 102 -18.92 -2.34 -1.05
CA GLN A 102 -17.84 -1.64 -0.39
C GLN A 102 -16.99 -2.64 0.39
N ASP A 103 -15.68 -2.62 0.17
CA ASP A 103 -14.72 -3.52 0.80
C ASP A 103 -13.67 -2.71 1.57
N TYR A 104 -13.46 -3.08 2.83
CA TYR A 104 -12.43 -2.51 3.68
C TYR A 104 -11.33 -3.53 3.90
N ILE A 105 -10.10 -3.15 3.56
CA ILE A 105 -8.95 -4.06 3.64
C ILE A 105 -7.92 -3.48 4.60
N ASP A 106 -7.64 -4.23 5.66
CA ASP A 106 -6.58 -3.94 6.62
C ASP A 106 -5.43 -4.92 6.46
N ILE A 107 -4.21 -4.40 6.39
CA ILE A 107 -3.00 -5.23 6.29
C ILE A 107 -1.98 -4.73 7.31
N VAL A 108 -1.59 -5.61 8.23
CA VAL A 108 -0.46 -5.41 9.14
C VAL A 108 0.70 -6.29 8.67
N GLY A 109 1.88 -5.72 8.58
CA GLY A 109 3.09 -6.43 8.19
C GLY A 109 4.24 -6.16 9.15
N VAL A 110 5.03 -7.19 9.43
CA VAL A 110 6.29 -7.09 10.16
C VAL A 110 7.35 -7.89 9.44
N GLY A 111 8.57 -7.34 9.38
CA GLY A 111 9.70 -7.99 8.74
C GLY A 111 10.97 -7.78 9.54
N LEU A 112 11.89 -8.73 9.41
CA LEU A 112 13.24 -8.67 9.96
C LEU A 112 14.20 -9.11 8.87
N THR A 113 15.25 -8.31 8.64
CA THR A 113 16.28 -8.59 7.63
C THR A 113 17.65 -8.59 8.30
N TYR A 114 18.42 -9.63 8.03
CA TYR A 114 19.79 -9.78 8.48
C TYR A 114 20.74 -9.85 7.29
N ASN A 115 21.68 -8.90 7.19
CA ASN A 115 22.75 -8.87 6.20
C ASN A 115 23.85 -9.84 6.63
N MET A 116 23.71 -11.11 6.24
CA MET A 116 24.61 -12.19 6.67
C MET A 116 26.01 -12.04 6.06
N ARG A 117 26.08 -11.64 4.79
CA ARG A 117 27.31 -11.38 4.03
C ARG A 117 27.08 -10.16 3.13
N ARG A 118 28.16 -9.59 2.58
CA ARG A 118 28.06 -8.49 1.62
C ARG A 118 27.20 -8.81 0.40
N TRP A 119 27.09 -10.08 0.08
CA TRP A 119 26.37 -10.61 -1.06
C TRP A 119 25.10 -11.39 -0.70
N LEU A 120 24.79 -11.56 0.62
CA LEU A 120 23.66 -12.38 1.07
C LEU A 120 22.88 -11.70 2.21
N ASP A 121 21.63 -11.40 1.94
CA ASP A 121 20.63 -10.97 2.93
C ASP A 121 19.62 -12.09 3.15
N ILE A 122 19.24 -12.30 4.40
CA ILE A 122 18.19 -13.24 4.80
C ILE A 122 17.11 -12.44 5.52
N GLY A 123 15.86 -12.59 5.09
CA GLY A 123 14.72 -11.93 5.68
C GLY A 123 13.63 -12.91 6.08
N VAL A 124 12.94 -12.60 7.15
CA VAL A 124 11.69 -13.26 7.55
C VAL A 124 10.61 -12.21 7.68
N GLY A 125 9.40 -12.56 7.30
CA GLY A 125 8.28 -11.65 7.35
C GLY A 125 6.96 -12.35 7.64
N TYR A 126 6.06 -11.60 8.23
CA TYR A 126 4.69 -12.00 8.47
C TYR A 126 3.76 -10.86 8.06
N LYS A 127 2.66 -11.20 7.38
CA LYS A 127 1.56 -10.27 7.10
C LYS A 127 0.24 -10.90 7.49
N TYR A 128 -0.58 -10.12 8.13
CA TYR A 128 -1.98 -10.41 8.38
C TYR A 128 -2.82 -9.44 7.57
N ALA A 129 -3.74 -9.98 6.77
CA ALA A 129 -4.69 -9.21 6.00
C ALA A 129 -6.11 -9.65 6.37
N THR A 130 -6.99 -8.69 6.55
CA THR A 130 -8.42 -8.90 6.66
C THR A 130 -9.13 -8.04 5.62
N SER A 131 -10.18 -8.59 5.06
CA SER A 131 -11.10 -7.88 4.17
C SER A 131 -12.50 -8.04 4.72
N ASP A 132 -13.13 -6.91 5.01
CA ASP A 132 -14.52 -6.83 5.41
C ASP A 132 -15.32 -6.23 4.26
N SER A 133 -16.37 -6.93 3.83
CA SER A 133 -17.24 -6.53 2.74
C SER A 133 -18.68 -6.45 3.25
N ASN A 134 -19.46 -5.51 2.70
CA ASN A 134 -20.91 -5.51 2.89
C ASN A 134 -21.60 -6.64 2.08
N PHE A 135 -20.83 -7.35 1.22
CA PHE A 135 -21.24 -8.59 0.55
C PHE A 135 -20.68 -9.78 1.33
N PRO A 136 -21.51 -10.64 1.96
CA PRO A 136 -21.08 -11.63 2.95
C PRO A 136 -20.01 -12.62 2.48
N ASP A 137 -20.04 -12.97 1.19
CA ASP A 137 -19.12 -13.98 0.63
C ASP A 137 -17.73 -13.42 0.26
N ASN A 138 -17.52 -12.08 0.39
CA ASN A 138 -16.29 -11.42 0.00
C ASN A 138 -15.35 -11.11 1.19
N SER A 139 -15.79 -11.40 2.41
CA SER A 139 -14.96 -11.19 3.60
C SER A 139 -14.00 -12.36 3.83
N TYR A 140 -12.74 -12.04 4.14
CA TYR A 140 -11.72 -13.07 4.42
C TYR A 140 -10.65 -12.59 5.38
N ASN A 141 -9.95 -13.57 5.98
CA ASN A 141 -8.72 -13.34 6.72
C ASN A 141 -7.59 -14.15 6.10
N ARG A 142 -6.40 -13.55 6.02
CA ARG A 142 -5.24 -14.18 5.38
C ARG A 142 -3.98 -13.97 6.20
N ASN A 143 -3.26 -15.05 6.48
CA ASN A 143 -1.95 -15.05 7.09
C ASN A 143 -0.90 -15.40 6.03
N ILE A 144 0.16 -14.60 5.93
CA ILE A 144 1.25 -14.80 4.97
C ILE A 144 2.55 -14.81 5.73
N TYR A 145 3.29 -15.91 5.62
CA TYR A 145 4.64 -16.07 6.14
C TYR A 145 5.61 -16.08 4.98
N ALA A 146 6.70 -15.34 5.09
CA ALA A 146 7.70 -15.25 4.03
C ALA A 146 9.10 -15.43 4.58
N ILE A 147 9.93 -16.14 3.83
CA ILE A 147 11.38 -16.19 4.00
C ILE A 147 11.98 -15.70 2.69
N ASN A 148 12.84 -14.71 2.76
CA ASN A 148 13.45 -14.07 1.61
C ASN A 148 14.96 -14.27 1.65
N PHE A 149 15.55 -14.59 0.50
CA PHE A 149 16.98 -14.62 0.28
C PHE A 149 17.30 -13.68 -0.86
N LYS A 150 18.18 -12.72 -0.63
CA LYS A 150 18.66 -11.81 -1.66
C LYS A 150 20.16 -11.98 -1.79
N ALA A 151 20.59 -12.46 -2.97
CA ALA A 151 21.99 -12.58 -3.33
C ALA A 151 22.36 -11.56 -4.40
N SER A 152 23.48 -10.84 -4.24
CA SER A 152 24.05 -9.91 -5.21
C SER A 152 25.45 -10.38 -5.58
N LEU A 153 25.66 -10.64 -6.86
CA LEU A 153 26.96 -11.00 -7.45
C LEU A 153 27.70 -9.75 -7.92
#